data_6d488b03014d6dc18015de342df1ef84
#
_entry.id   6d488b03014d6dc18015de342df1ef84
#
_cell.length_a   1.000
_cell.length_b   1.000
_cell.length_c   1.000
_cell.angle_alpha   90.00
_cell.angle_beta   90.00
_cell.angle_gamma   90.00
#
_symmetry.space_group_name_H-M   'P 1'
#
loop_
_entity.id
_entity.type
_entity.pdbx_description
1 polymer ?
#
loop_
_entity_poly.entity_id
_entity_poly.type
_entity_poly.pdbx_seq_one_letter_code
_entity_poly.pdbx_strand_id
1 'polypeptide(L)'
;LEESHIPVLVLKTKTYDDVKRNLEVIGKVYGKEEAAKAKEDELDQAVHAVTDAVPAQGKRVAILHVTPSSVSAELPSSIAGDMADLLHLKNIAADAAGDGQTTRIPYSMESLVQADPDVIFLTSMGSSDKIEKRIREDIQGNPAWAALTAVKAGQVYVLPEKYFLLNPGLDYPKAVAYMARLVYPESAHE
;
A
#
# COMPACT_ATOMS: atom_id res chain seq x y z
N LEU A 1 31.47 -6.86 -1.28
CA LEU A 1 31.14 -8.02 -0.44
C LEU A 1 31.49 -9.33 -1.15
N GLU A 2 31.24 -9.45 -2.45
CA GLU A 2 31.62 -10.64 -3.23
C GLU A 2 33.15 -10.86 -3.23
N GLU A 3 33.93 -9.80 -3.40
CA GLU A 3 35.39 -9.84 -3.34
C GLU A 3 35.91 -10.29 -1.96
N SER A 4 35.11 -10.13 -0.92
CA SER A 4 35.45 -10.54 0.46
C SER A 4 34.95 -11.96 0.78
N HIS A 5 34.39 -12.68 -0.19
CA HIS A 5 33.80 -14.02 -0.03
C HIS A 5 32.71 -14.09 1.07
N ILE A 6 32.00 -12.98 1.32
CA ILE A 6 30.89 -12.92 2.26
C ILE A 6 29.60 -13.22 1.50
N PRO A 7 28.89 -14.31 1.80
CA PRO A 7 27.62 -14.61 1.16
C PRO A 7 26.58 -13.51 1.51
N VAL A 8 25.90 -13.00 0.49
CA VAL A 8 24.89 -11.94 0.64
C VAL A 8 23.55 -12.48 0.17
N LEU A 9 22.56 -12.42 1.05
CA LEU A 9 21.17 -12.73 0.74
C LEU A 9 20.38 -11.43 0.60
N VAL A 10 19.83 -11.16 -0.59
CA VAL A 10 18.98 -10.00 -0.85
C VAL A 10 17.53 -10.45 -0.80
N LEU A 11 16.78 -9.93 0.17
CA LEU A 11 15.36 -10.21 0.33
C LEU A 11 14.54 -9.03 -0.21
N LYS A 12 13.69 -9.31 -1.20
CA LYS A 12 12.70 -8.35 -1.71
C LYS A 12 11.47 -8.42 -0.81
N THR A 13 10.91 -7.28 -0.43
CA THR A 13 9.75 -7.25 0.45
C THR A 13 8.85 -6.07 0.07
N LYS A 14 7.91 -6.29 -0.85
CA LYS A 14 6.93 -5.31 -1.29
C LYS A 14 5.50 -5.78 -1.02
N THR A 15 5.25 -7.07 -1.16
CA THR A 15 3.92 -7.67 -1.04
C THR A 15 3.84 -8.56 0.21
N TYR A 16 2.64 -8.95 0.58
CA TYR A 16 2.41 -9.91 1.65
C TYR A 16 3.07 -11.27 1.37
N ASP A 17 3.00 -11.72 0.13
CA ASP A 17 3.67 -12.97 -0.30
C ASP A 17 5.20 -12.86 -0.20
N ASP A 18 5.76 -11.67 -0.44
CA ASP A 18 7.19 -11.45 -0.20
C ASP A 18 7.54 -11.61 1.29
N VAL A 19 6.69 -11.15 2.21
CA VAL A 19 6.91 -11.32 3.66
C VAL A 19 6.94 -12.80 4.03
N LYS A 20 5.95 -13.58 3.57
CA LYS A 20 5.88 -15.03 3.82
C LYS A 20 7.09 -15.77 3.26
N ARG A 21 7.39 -15.53 1.99
CA ARG A 21 8.58 -16.14 1.35
C ARG A 21 9.89 -15.79 2.10
N ASN A 22 10.02 -14.56 2.59
CA ASN A 22 11.21 -14.18 3.36
C ASN A 22 11.27 -14.88 4.70
N LEU A 23 10.14 -15.13 5.37
CA LEU A 23 10.09 -15.97 6.58
C LEU A 23 10.58 -17.39 6.31
N GLU A 24 10.11 -18.03 5.22
CA GLU A 24 10.58 -19.36 4.82
C GLU A 24 12.09 -19.38 4.57
N VAL A 25 12.61 -18.41 3.82
CA VAL A 25 14.04 -18.32 3.51
C VAL A 25 14.86 -18.14 4.78
N ILE A 26 14.45 -17.24 5.66
CA ILE A 26 15.13 -17.01 6.96
C ILE A 26 15.04 -18.27 7.82
N GLY A 27 13.89 -18.94 7.87
CA GLY A 27 13.71 -20.20 8.58
C GLY A 27 14.73 -21.25 8.12
N LYS A 28 14.90 -21.44 6.82
CA LYS A 28 15.88 -22.36 6.22
C LYS A 28 17.33 -21.99 6.57
N VAL A 29 17.67 -20.70 6.48
CA VAL A 29 19.04 -20.22 6.79
C VAL A 29 19.43 -20.51 8.24
N TYR A 30 18.48 -20.42 9.17
CA TYR A 30 18.72 -20.61 10.60
C TYR A 30 18.33 -22.00 11.13
N GLY A 31 17.84 -22.92 10.28
CA GLY A 31 17.32 -24.22 10.72
C GLY A 31 16.12 -24.08 11.66
N LYS A 32 15.22 -23.14 11.36
CA LYS A 32 14.04 -22.80 12.17
C LYS A 32 12.76 -22.81 11.33
N GLU A 33 12.65 -23.78 10.41
CA GLU A 33 11.55 -23.88 9.46
C GLU A 33 10.18 -23.98 10.14
N GLU A 34 10.09 -24.79 11.23
CA GLU A 34 8.85 -24.93 11.99
C GLU A 34 8.41 -23.60 12.65
N ALA A 35 9.36 -22.86 13.21
CA ALA A 35 9.07 -21.56 13.82
C ALA A 35 8.68 -20.51 12.76
N ALA A 36 9.31 -20.54 11.59
CA ALA A 36 8.97 -19.69 10.47
C ALA A 36 7.54 -19.97 9.97
N LYS A 37 7.19 -21.27 9.81
CA LYS A 37 5.85 -21.70 9.41
C LYS A 37 4.78 -21.32 10.44
N ALA A 38 5.04 -21.53 11.72
CA ALA A 38 4.12 -21.12 12.78
C ALA A 38 3.86 -19.59 12.74
N LYS A 39 4.89 -18.80 12.43
CA LYS A 39 4.76 -17.34 12.31
C LYS A 39 4.01 -16.91 11.05
N GLU A 40 4.19 -17.62 9.96
CA GLU A 40 3.42 -17.43 8.73
C GLU A 40 1.92 -17.71 8.96
N ASP A 41 1.59 -18.83 9.62
CA ASP A 41 0.22 -19.21 9.94
C ASP A 41 -0.46 -18.16 10.87
N GLU A 42 0.29 -17.61 11.84
CA GLU A 42 -0.19 -16.52 12.71
C GLU A 42 -0.48 -15.24 11.89
N LEU A 43 0.40 -14.90 10.94
CA LEU A 43 0.19 -13.75 10.06
C LEU A 43 -1.02 -13.95 9.15
N ASP A 44 -1.16 -15.14 8.55
CA ASP A 44 -2.29 -15.47 7.67
C ASP A 44 -3.61 -15.36 8.44
N GLN A 45 -3.69 -15.90 9.66
CA GLN A 45 -4.87 -15.79 10.51
C GLN A 45 -5.22 -14.32 10.81
N ALA A 46 -4.20 -13.51 11.13
CA ALA A 46 -4.42 -12.11 11.47
C ALA A 46 -4.84 -11.26 10.25
N VAL A 47 -4.32 -11.57 9.05
CA VAL A 47 -4.74 -10.91 7.80
C VAL A 47 -6.16 -11.35 7.45
N HIS A 48 -6.47 -12.65 7.46
CA HIS A 48 -7.80 -13.18 7.14
C HIS A 48 -8.87 -12.62 8.08
N ALA A 49 -8.57 -12.47 9.37
CA ALA A 49 -9.50 -11.86 10.32
C ALA A 49 -9.95 -10.45 9.90
N VAL A 50 -9.08 -9.71 9.20
CA VAL A 50 -9.41 -8.38 8.67
C VAL A 50 -10.11 -8.48 7.31
N THR A 51 -9.57 -9.30 6.40
CA THR A 51 -10.06 -9.35 5.01
C THR A 51 -11.42 -10.03 4.90
N ASP A 52 -11.73 -10.99 5.77
CA ASP A 52 -13.04 -11.66 5.82
C ASP A 52 -14.14 -10.76 6.41
N ALA A 53 -13.75 -9.73 7.17
CA ALA A 53 -14.68 -8.78 7.77
C ALA A 53 -15.07 -7.62 6.84
N VAL A 54 -14.38 -7.45 5.69
CA VAL A 54 -14.68 -6.38 4.74
C VAL A 54 -15.52 -6.88 3.55
N PRO A 55 -16.24 -5.97 2.85
CA PRO A 55 -17.05 -6.36 1.69
C PRO A 55 -16.24 -7.02 0.58
N ALA A 56 -16.75 -8.09 -0.02
CA ALA A 56 -16.12 -8.79 -1.15
C ALA A 56 -16.03 -7.92 -2.43
N GLN A 57 -16.85 -6.88 -2.56
CA GLN A 57 -16.74 -5.86 -3.59
C GLN A 57 -16.32 -4.54 -2.97
N GLY A 58 -15.03 -4.23 -3.08
CA GLY A 58 -14.44 -3.05 -2.49
C GLY A 58 -14.69 -1.78 -3.28
N LYS A 59 -14.46 -0.65 -2.60
CA LYS A 59 -14.50 0.69 -3.17
C LYS A 59 -13.37 0.89 -4.19
N ARG A 60 -13.57 1.84 -5.11
CA ARG A 60 -12.51 2.30 -6.02
C ARG A 60 -11.57 3.22 -5.26
N VAL A 61 -10.27 2.99 -5.40
CA VAL A 61 -9.26 3.77 -4.68
C VAL A 61 -8.20 4.30 -5.62
N ALA A 62 -7.73 5.52 -5.35
CA ALA A 62 -6.50 6.05 -5.91
C ALA A 62 -5.43 6.07 -4.80
N ILE A 63 -4.22 5.64 -5.12
CA ILE A 63 -3.07 5.71 -4.22
C ILE A 63 -2.02 6.61 -4.87
N LEU A 64 -1.79 7.79 -4.30
CA LEU A 64 -0.88 8.78 -4.85
C LEU A 64 0.36 8.90 -3.97
N HIS A 65 1.51 8.65 -4.57
CA HIS A 65 2.80 8.86 -3.93
C HIS A 65 3.33 10.25 -4.22
N VAL A 66 3.55 11.02 -3.16
CA VAL A 66 4.00 12.40 -3.25
C VAL A 66 5.45 12.53 -2.77
N THR A 67 6.30 13.10 -3.61
CA THR A 67 7.66 13.49 -3.29
C THR A 67 7.82 15.01 -3.42
N PRO A 68 8.90 15.62 -2.96
CA PRO A 68 9.14 17.06 -3.18
C PRO A 68 9.20 17.46 -4.66
N SER A 69 9.46 16.51 -5.58
CA SER A 69 9.68 16.77 -7.00
C SER A 69 8.59 16.23 -7.93
N SER A 70 7.74 15.30 -7.46
CA SER A 70 6.77 14.62 -8.33
C SER A 70 5.59 14.04 -7.57
N VAL A 71 4.50 13.78 -8.31
CA VAL A 71 3.39 12.93 -7.88
C VAL A 71 3.30 11.74 -8.84
N SER A 72 3.07 10.55 -8.30
CA SER A 72 2.88 9.32 -9.08
C SER A 72 1.72 8.51 -8.51
N ALA A 73 1.08 7.69 -9.35
CA ALA A 73 0.07 6.74 -8.91
C ALA A 73 0.73 5.40 -8.59
N GLU A 74 0.39 4.82 -7.44
CA GLU A 74 0.91 3.52 -7.02
C GLU A 74 0.10 2.38 -7.63
N LEU A 75 0.80 1.36 -8.12
CA LEU A 75 0.24 0.15 -8.71
C LEU A 75 -0.05 -0.93 -7.64
N PRO A 76 -0.80 -1.99 -7.97
CA PRO A 76 -1.01 -3.14 -7.08
C PRO A 76 0.28 -3.80 -6.58
N SER A 77 1.37 -3.70 -7.33
CA SER A 77 2.71 -4.21 -6.96
C SER A 77 3.47 -3.35 -5.93
N SER A 78 2.91 -2.22 -5.48
CA SER A 78 3.43 -1.42 -4.38
C SER A 78 2.94 -1.96 -3.03
N ILE A 79 3.57 -1.54 -1.92
CA ILE A 79 3.16 -1.96 -0.57
C ILE A 79 1.70 -1.55 -0.28
N ALA A 80 1.34 -0.30 -0.54
CA ALA A 80 -0.02 0.17 -0.32
C ALA A 80 -1.02 -0.43 -1.32
N GLY A 81 -0.56 -0.68 -2.55
CA GLY A 81 -1.37 -1.33 -3.60
C GLY A 81 -1.70 -2.78 -3.26
N ASP A 82 -0.75 -3.56 -2.76
CA ASP A 82 -0.95 -4.94 -2.33
C ASP A 82 -1.95 -5.03 -1.15
N MET A 83 -1.83 -4.12 -0.17
CA MET A 83 -2.79 -4.05 0.93
C MET A 83 -4.21 -3.67 0.47
N ALA A 84 -4.31 -2.78 -0.52
CA ALA A 84 -5.59 -2.43 -1.12
C ALA A 84 -6.22 -3.65 -1.83
N ASP A 85 -5.40 -4.46 -2.53
CA ASP A 85 -5.85 -5.68 -3.20
C ASP A 85 -6.34 -6.74 -2.20
N LEU A 86 -5.60 -6.97 -1.11
CA LEU A 86 -6.02 -7.84 0.00
C LEU A 86 -7.37 -7.45 0.60
N LEU A 87 -7.70 -6.16 0.63
CA LEU A 87 -8.97 -5.61 1.09
C LEU A 87 -10.03 -5.53 -0.01
N HIS A 88 -9.81 -6.18 -1.15
CA HIS A 88 -10.70 -6.17 -2.33
C HIS A 88 -10.98 -4.77 -2.89
N LEU A 89 -10.12 -3.78 -2.58
CA LEU A 89 -10.25 -2.42 -3.12
C LEU A 89 -9.80 -2.39 -4.58
N LYS A 90 -10.51 -1.64 -5.40
CA LYS A 90 -10.23 -1.52 -6.82
C LYS A 90 -9.29 -0.34 -7.06
N ASN A 91 -7.99 -0.59 -7.16
CA ASN A 91 -7.02 0.44 -7.51
C ASN A 91 -7.26 0.91 -8.94
N ILE A 92 -7.53 2.21 -9.14
CA ILE A 92 -7.79 2.79 -10.46
C ILE A 92 -6.59 2.73 -11.42
N ALA A 93 -5.40 2.49 -10.90
CA ALA A 93 -4.18 2.32 -11.68
C ALA A 93 -3.86 0.84 -12.01
N ALA A 94 -4.73 -0.11 -11.63
CA ALA A 94 -4.47 -1.55 -11.81
C ALA A 94 -4.26 -1.94 -13.27
N ASP A 95 -5.03 -1.39 -14.21
CA ASP A 95 -4.94 -1.71 -15.63
C ASP A 95 -3.64 -1.23 -16.28
N ALA A 96 -2.92 -0.30 -15.64
CA ALA A 96 -1.60 0.16 -16.07
C ALA A 96 -0.45 -0.71 -15.54
N ALA A 97 -0.76 -1.73 -14.72
CA ALA A 97 0.23 -2.67 -14.21
C ALA A 97 0.76 -3.56 -15.35
N GLY A 98 2.03 -3.36 -15.72
CA GLY A 98 2.71 -4.13 -16.77
C GLY A 98 3.37 -5.40 -16.22
N ASP A 99 4.68 -5.37 -16.07
CA ASP A 99 5.55 -6.52 -15.78
C ASP A 99 5.61 -6.95 -14.28
N GLY A 100 4.84 -6.33 -13.39
CA GLY A 100 4.91 -6.54 -11.94
C GLY A 100 6.20 -6.02 -11.26
N GLN A 101 7.13 -5.47 -12.02
CA GLN A 101 8.36 -4.86 -11.50
C GLN A 101 8.15 -3.39 -11.17
N THR A 102 7.38 -2.71 -12.00
CA THR A 102 7.01 -1.30 -11.83
C THR A 102 5.98 -1.18 -10.71
N THR A 103 6.23 -0.33 -9.74
CA THR A 103 5.33 -0.10 -8.59
C THR A 103 4.57 1.22 -8.69
N ARG A 104 4.92 2.08 -9.64
CA ARG A 104 4.34 3.42 -9.83
C ARG A 104 4.35 3.82 -11.28
N ILE A 105 3.37 4.64 -11.66
CA ILE A 105 3.26 5.30 -12.96
C ILE A 105 3.13 6.81 -12.77
N PRO A 106 3.40 7.62 -13.81
CA PRO A 106 3.14 9.05 -13.74
C PRO A 106 1.69 9.35 -13.35
N TYR A 107 1.50 10.31 -12.45
CA TYR A 107 0.19 10.80 -12.06
C TYR A 107 -0.47 11.58 -13.21
N SER A 108 -1.78 11.40 -13.36
CA SER A 108 -2.62 12.16 -14.29
C SER A 108 -3.91 12.58 -13.60
N MET A 109 -4.15 13.90 -13.52
CA MET A 109 -5.41 14.43 -13.01
C MET A 109 -6.58 14.04 -13.89
N GLU A 110 -6.40 14.00 -15.21
CA GLU A 110 -7.44 13.59 -16.16
C GLU A 110 -7.89 12.15 -15.89
N SER A 111 -6.94 11.23 -15.75
CA SER A 111 -7.23 9.82 -15.42
C SER A 111 -7.91 9.69 -14.05
N LEU A 112 -7.50 10.50 -13.07
CA LEU A 112 -8.11 10.52 -11.74
C LEU A 112 -9.56 10.99 -11.80
N VAL A 113 -9.84 12.05 -12.54
CA VAL A 113 -11.21 12.59 -12.74
C VAL A 113 -12.09 11.59 -13.50
N GLN A 114 -11.55 10.96 -14.54
CA GLN A 114 -12.29 9.95 -15.30
C GLN A 114 -12.65 8.73 -14.47
N ALA A 115 -11.74 8.30 -13.61
CA ALA A 115 -11.95 7.15 -12.73
C ALA A 115 -12.85 7.49 -11.53
N ASP A 116 -12.86 8.74 -11.07
CA ASP A 116 -13.60 9.27 -9.92
C ASP A 116 -13.63 8.31 -8.72
N PRO A 117 -12.51 8.11 -8.02
CA PRO A 117 -12.40 7.12 -6.94
C PRO A 117 -13.27 7.50 -5.74
N ASP A 118 -13.68 6.47 -4.97
CA ASP A 118 -14.44 6.63 -3.74
C ASP A 118 -13.55 7.05 -2.56
N VAL A 119 -12.25 6.69 -2.62
CA VAL A 119 -11.25 6.99 -1.59
C VAL A 119 -9.92 7.35 -2.26
N ILE A 120 -9.22 8.32 -1.69
CA ILE A 120 -7.86 8.70 -2.13
C ILE A 120 -6.89 8.52 -0.96
N PHE A 121 -5.85 7.75 -1.18
CA PHE A 121 -4.74 7.60 -0.26
C PHE A 121 -3.52 8.40 -0.76
N LEU A 122 -2.85 9.08 0.17
CA LEU A 122 -1.61 9.78 -0.09
C LEU A 122 -0.49 9.10 0.69
N THR A 123 0.57 8.72 0.02
CA THR A 123 1.81 8.21 0.62
C THR A 123 2.93 9.21 0.41
N SER A 124 3.78 9.42 1.41
CA SER A 124 4.95 10.30 1.31
C SER A 124 6.02 9.87 2.29
N MET A 125 7.30 10.10 1.96
CA MET A 125 8.40 9.86 2.87
C MET A 125 8.61 11.08 3.76
N GLY A 126 8.24 10.95 5.02
CA GLY A 126 8.30 12.02 6.01
C GLY A 126 7.24 13.10 5.77
N SER A 127 7.19 14.03 6.73
CA SER A 127 6.41 15.28 6.61
C SER A 127 7.41 16.41 6.38
N SER A 128 7.34 17.06 5.23
CA SER A 128 8.14 18.26 4.97
C SER A 128 7.26 19.33 4.32
N ASP A 129 7.58 20.60 4.59
CA ASP A 129 6.92 21.75 3.97
C ASP A 129 6.86 21.64 2.44
N LYS A 130 7.88 21.00 1.84
CA LYS A 130 7.94 20.77 0.40
C LYS A 130 6.89 19.77 -0.08
N ILE A 131 6.65 18.69 0.68
CA ILE A 131 5.62 17.70 0.36
C ILE A 131 4.23 18.31 0.53
N GLU A 132 3.99 19.02 1.63
CA GLU A 132 2.72 19.71 1.84
C GLU A 132 2.45 20.77 0.78
N LYS A 133 3.48 21.52 0.39
CA LYS A 133 3.40 22.48 -0.72
C LYS A 133 3.03 21.78 -2.02
N ARG A 134 3.67 20.64 -2.34
CA ARG A 134 3.39 19.82 -3.53
C ARG A 134 1.93 19.32 -3.53
N ILE A 135 1.44 18.82 -2.41
CA ILE A 135 0.05 18.39 -2.28
C ILE A 135 -0.91 19.56 -2.56
N ARG A 136 -0.65 20.73 -1.98
CA ARG A 136 -1.50 21.92 -2.20
C ARG A 136 -1.46 22.41 -3.65
N GLU A 137 -0.29 22.50 -4.28
CA GLU A 137 -0.13 23.10 -5.60
C GLU A 137 -0.50 22.13 -6.74
N ASP A 138 -0.01 20.91 -6.71
CA ASP A 138 -0.15 19.96 -7.84
C ASP A 138 -1.43 19.12 -7.76
N ILE A 139 -1.99 18.96 -6.57
CA ILE A 139 -3.18 18.14 -6.35
C ILE A 139 -4.36 19.05 -6.00
N GLN A 140 -4.35 19.64 -4.81
CA GLN A 140 -5.49 20.40 -4.28
C GLN A 140 -5.73 21.74 -5.02
N GLY A 141 -4.69 22.34 -5.59
CA GLY A 141 -4.81 23.57 -6.38
C GLY A 141 -5.51 23.41 -7.73
N ASN A 142 -5.69 22.17 -8.21
CA ASN A 142 -6.41 21.91 -9.44
C ASN A 142 -7.94 21.97 -9.18
N PRO A 143 -8.71 22.80 -9.90
CA PRO A 143 -10.17 22.90 -9.70
C PRO A 143 -10.90 21.55 -9.86
N ALA A 144 -10.40 20.65 -10.70
CA ALA A 144 -10.95 19.31 -10.89
C ALA A 144 -10.86 18.43 -9.63
N TRP A 145 -9.87 18.68 -8.75
CA TRP A 145 -9.73 17.97 -7.49
C TRP A 145 -10.98 18.12 -6.61
N ALA A 146 -11.47 19.35 -6.45
CA ALA A 146 -12.65 19.63 -5.62
C ALA A 146 -13.94 18.98 -6.16
N ALA A 147 -13.96 18.57 -7.43
CA ALA A 147 -15.11 17.91 -8.05
C ALA A 147 -15.16 16.41 -7.76
N LEU A 148 -14.05 15.78 -7.34
CA LEU A 148 -13.96 14.34 -7.08
C LEU A 148 -14.88 13.88 -5.95
N THR A 149 -15.49 12.71 -6.12
CA THR A 149 -16.37 12.09 -5.13
C THR A 149 -15.66 11.88 -3.78
N ALA A 150 -14.44 11.36 -3.79
CA ALA A 150 -13.64 11.17 -2.56
C ALA A 150 -13.41 12.49 -1.82
N VAL A 151 -13.11 13.58 -2.53
CA VAL A 151 -12.83 14.90 -1.91
C VAL A 151 -14.09 15.48 -1.28
N LYS A 152 -15.21 15.44 -1.99
CA LYS A 152 -16.52 15.91 -1.47
C LYS A 152 -16.97 15.13 -0.24
N ALA A 153 -16.67 13.82 -0.19
CA ALA A 153 -17.01 12.95 0.92
C ALA A 153 -15.99 13.00 2.07
N GLY A 154 -14.90 13.77 1.96
CA GLY A 154 -13.83 13.81 2.96
C GLY A 154 -13.02 12.50 3.06
N GLN A 155 -13.04 11.66 2.02
CA GLN A 155 -12.39 10.35 1.95
C GLN A 155 -10.98 10.47 1.35
N VAL A 156 -10.17 11.38 1.88
CA VAL A 156 -8.77 11.59 1.49
C VAL A 156 -7.90 11.41 2.71
N TYR A 157 -7.00 10.42 2.67
CA TYR A 157 -6.21 10.00 3.82
C TYR A 157 -4.71 10.00 3.53
N VAL A 158 -3.92 10.55 4.44
CA VAL A 158 -2.47 10.39 4.43
C VAL A 158 -2.12 9.11 5.18
N LEU A 159 -1.46 8.18 4.49
CA LEU A 159 -1.08 6.88 5.06
C LEU A 159 0.25 6.99 5.81
N PRO A 160 0.38 6.37 7.01
CA PRO A 160 1.62 6.35 7.76
C PRO A 160 2.78 5.68 7.00
N GLU A 161 3.89 6.38 6.85
CA GLU A 161 5.10 5.92 6.15
C GLU A 161 5.56 4.54 6.61
N LYS A 162 5.58 4.30 7.92
CA LYS A 162 6.05 3.04 8.53
C LYS A 162 5.30 1.79 8.06
N TYR A 163 4.06 1.94 7.60
CA TYR A 163 3.23 0.84 7.14
C TYR A 163 3.11 0.74 5.63
N PHE A 164 3.17 1.89 4.92
CA PHE A 164 2.78 1.94 3.52
C PHE A 164 3.90 2.34 2.56
N LEU A 165 5.05 2.75 3.09
CA LEU A 165 6.25 3.07 2.32
C LEU A 165 7.44 2.24 2.72
N LEU A 166 7.67 2.12 4.03
CA LEU A 166 8.62 1.19 4.59
C LEU A 166 7.94 -0.17 4.71
N ASN A 167 8.72 -1.24 4.56
CA ASN A 167 8.16 -2.56 4.70
C ASN A 167 7.70 -2.81 6.14
N PRO A 168 6.40 -3.06 6.38
CA PRO A 168 5.90 -3.33 7.72
C PRO A 168 6.32 -4.70 8.28
N GLY A 169 6.86 -5.61 7.43
CA GLY A 169 7.28 -6.93 7.88
C GLY A 169 6.19 -7.69 8.63
N LEU A 170 6.46 -8.09 9.86
CA LEU A 170 5.50 -8.79 10.73
C LEU A 170 4.32 -7.91 11.20
N ASP A 171 4.39 -6.61 11.02
CA ASP A 171 3.27 -5.68 11.29
C ASP A 171 2.30 -5.55 10.10
N TYR A 172 2.46 -6.38 9.05
CA TYR A 172 1.58 -6.35 7.87
C TYR A 172 0.09 -6.44 8.22
N PRO A 173 -0.36 -7.33 9.14
CA PRO A 173 -1.77 -7.36 9.55
C PRO A 173 -2.26 -6.04 10.16
N LYS A 174 -1.40 -5.35 10.93
CA LYS A 174 -1.75 -4.04 11.51
C LYS A 174 -1.91 -2.95 10.43
N ALA A 175 -1.09 -3.01 9.38
CA ALA A 175 -1.19 -2.10 8.26
C ALA A 175 -2.48 -2.33 7.45
N VAL A 176 -2.82 -3.59 7.15
CA VAL A 176 -4.08 -3.98 6.51
C VAL A 176 -5.28 -3.53 7.34
N ALA A 177 -5.28 -3.80 8.66
CA ALA A 177 -6.33 -3.35 9.56
C ALA A 177 -6.45 -1.82 9.64
N TYR A 178 -5.33 -1.10 9.57
CA TYR A 178 -5.34 0.36 9.52
C TYR A 178 -6.06 0.87 8.26
N MET A 179 -5.72 0.35 7.08
CA MET A 179 -6.36 0.73 5.81
C MET A 179 -7.85 0.35 5.82
N ALA A 180 -8.19 -0.85 6.30
CA ALA A 180 -9.58 -1.31 6.42
C ALA A 180 -10.43 -0.34 7.26
N ARG A 181 -9.94 0.13 8.41
CA ARG A 181 -10.65 1.09 9.27
C ARG A 181 -10.90 2.44 8.59
N LEU A 182 -10.01 2.89 7.73
CA LEU A 182 -10.23 4.13 6.98
C LEU A 182 -11.33 4.00 5.95
N VAL A 183 -11.44 2.83 5.30
CA VAL A 183 -12.38 2.58 4.20
C VAL A 183 -13.73 2.09 4.72
N TYR A 184 -13.71 1.25 5.76
CA TYR A 184 -14.85 0.55 6.34
C TYR A 184 -14.90 0.74 7.87
N PRO A 185 -15.15 1.95 8.37
CA PRO A 185 -15.10 2.23 9.81
C PRO A 185 -16.10 1.38 10.61
N GLU A 186 -17.21 0.97 10.00
CA GLU A 186 -18.25 0.17 10.63
C GLU A 186 -17.87 -1.32 10.80
N SER A 187 -17.00 -1.84 9.93
CA SER A 187 -16.55 -3.24 9.97
C SER A 187 -15.37 -3.46 10.93
N ALA A 188 -14.82 -2.41 11.53
CA ALA A 188 -13.59 -2.45 12.32
C ALA A 188 -13.83 -2.40 13.85
N HIS A 189 -15.04 -2.71 14.30
CA HIS A 189 -15.45 -2.63 15.71
C HIS A 189 -15.48 -3.99 16.43
N GLU A 190 -14.95 -5.07 15.83
CA GLU A 190 -14.79 -6.37 16.50
C GLU A 190 -13.33 -6.73 16.79
#